data_8eeaaa9057a4d98dcb373dfefc8cb159
#
_entry.id   8eeaaa9057a4d98dcb373dfefc8cb159
#
_cell.length_a   1.000
_cell.length_b   1.000
_cell.length_c   1.000
_cell.angle_alpha   90.00
_cell.angle_beta   90.00
_cell.angle_gamma   90.00
#
_symmetry.space_group_name_H-M   'P 1'
#
loop_
_entity.id
_entity.type
_entity.pdbx_description
1 polymer ?
#
loop_
_entity_poly.entity_id
_entity_poly.type
_entity_poly.pdbx_seq_one_letter_code
_entity_poly.pdbx_strand_id
1 'polypeptide(L)'
;MPDDYLKHAKMYADYGVGLDEKPTVGVGSVCRRAKVDGMKQVFSDLNKDGLRLHGFGLKQDGIKLFGNNLKSSDSMAWSFGARMAGRKGIYSCGKKHETTKNCANCIDWAQMWADKVSTIGEQ
;
A
#
# COMPACT_ATOMS: atom_id res chain seq x y z
N MET A 1 9.65 8.95 -12.82
CA MET A 1 9.15 8.34 -14.06
C MET A 1 9.02 6.83 -13.89
N PRO A 2 7.98 6.19 -14.42
CA PRO A 2 7.80 4.73 -14.27
C PRO A 2 8.99 3.89 -14.72
N ASP A 3 9.67 4.29 -15.80
CA ASP A 3 10.83 3.57 -16.33
C ASP A 3 12.00 3.47 -15.36
N ASP A 4 12.10 4.39 -14.41
CA ASP A 4 13.20 4.41 -13.44
C ASP A 4 13.19 3.19 -12.53
N TYR A 5 12.02 2.66 -12.22
CA TYR A 5 11.89 1.45 -11.39
C TYR A 5 12.52 0.23 -12.07
N LEU A 6 12.26 0.06 -13.36
CA LEU A 6 12.82 -1.05 -14.13
C LEU A 6 14.32 -0.88 -14.33
N LYS A 7 14.78 0.34 -14.57
CA LYS A 7 16.21 0.66 -14.69
C LYS A 7 16.95 0.38 -13.39
N HIS A 8 16.36 0.76 -12.25
CA HIS A 8 16.96 0.50 -10.93
C HIS A 8 17.02 -1.00 -10.65
N ALA A 9 15.96 -1.76 -10.97
CA ALA A 9 15.96 -3.21 -10.77
C ALA A 9 17.08 -3.86 -11.59
N LYS A 10 17.26 -3.43 -12.83
CA LYS A 10 18.35 -3.91 -13.68
C LYS A 10 19.73 -3.56 -13.11
N MET A 11 19.87 -2.35 -12.58
CA MET A 11 21.12 -1.91 -11.97
C MET A 11 21.49 -2.81 -10.78
N TYR A 12 20.54 -3.17 -9.93
CA TYR A 12 20.79 -4.11 -8.83
C TYR A 12 21.28 -5.46 -9.36
N ALA A 13 20.64 -5.97 -10.40
CA ALA A 13 21.05 -7.24 -11.01
C ALA A 13 22.47 -7.15 -11.58
N ASP A 14 22.80 -6.03 -12.25
CA ASP A 14 24.12 -5.79 -12.83
C ASP A 14 25.22 -5.72 -11.76
N TYR A 15 24.88 -5.26 -10.56
CA TYR A 15 25.80 -5.23 -9.41
C TYR A 15 25.79 -6.53 -8.60
N GLY A 16 25.11 -7.56 -9.07
CA GLY A 16 25.12 -8.87 -8.42
C GLY A 16 24.14 -9.03 -7.26
N VAL A 17 23.18 -8.11 -7.12
CA VAL A 17 22.13 -8.22 -6.09
C VAL A 17 20.95 -9.01 -6.66
N GLY A 18 20.70 -10.20 -6.11
CA GLY A 18 19.58 -11.05 -6.53
C GLY A 18 18.27 -10.63 -5.87
N LEU A 19 17.58 -9.63 -6.43
CA LEU A 19 16.31 -9.16 -5.89
C LEU A 19 15.23 -10.24 -5.89
N ASP A 20 15.26 -11.14 -6.88
CA ASP A 20 14.34 -12.27 -7.01
C ASP A 20 14.51 -13.30 -5.90
N GLU A 21 15.67 -13.32 -5.24
CA GLU A 21 15.98 -14.22 -4.12
C GLU A 21 15.59 -13.63 -2.76
N LYS A 22 15.24 -12.35 -2.72
CA LYS A 22 14.88 -11.68 -1.46
C LYS A 22 13.45 -12.03 -1.05
N PRO A 23 13.18 -12.16 0.28
CA PRO A 23 11.81 -12.45 0.76
C PRO A 23 10.81 -11.37 0.38
N THR A 24 11.25 -10.12 0.33
CA THR A 24 10.42 -8.98 -0.03
C THR A 24 11.30 -7.87 -0.61
N VAL A 25 10.80 -7.21 -1.64
CA VAL A 25 11.45 -6.07 -2.27
C VAL A 25 10.52 -4.87 -2.19
N GLY A 26 10.95 -3.82 -1.49
CA GLY A 26 10.14 -2.60 -1.35
C GLY A 26 10.19 -1.72 -2.59
N VAL A 27 9.00 -1.24 -3.01
CA VAL A 27 8.88 -0.28 -4.11
C VAL A 27 8.55 1.08 -3.50
N GLY A 28 9.54 1.98 -3.52
CA GLY A 28 9.41 3.29 -2.89
C GLY A 28 8.68 4.32 -3.73
N SER A 29 8.23 5.38 -3.08
CA SER A 29 7.62 6.56 -3.70
C SER A 29 6.32 6.29 -4.48
N VAL A 30 5.65 5.17 -4.21
CA VAL A 30 4.43 4.79 -4.93
C VAL A 30 3.17 5.42 -4.36
N CYS A 31 3.19 5.88 -3.11
CA CYS A 31 2.00 6.44 -2.45
C CYS A 31 1.46 7.69 -3.17
N ARG A 32 2.31 8.41 -3.88
CA ARG A 32 1.93 9.60 -4.65
C ARG A 32 1.83 9.33 -6.14
N ARG A 33 2.14 8.11 -6.59
CA ARG A 33 2.22 7.74 -8.01
C ARG A 33 1.23 6.67 -8.43
N ALA A 34 0.31 6.28 -7.54
CA ALA A 34 -0.63 5.20 -7.81
C ALA A 34 -1.45 5.43 -9.10
N LYS A 35 -1.73 6.69 -9.44
CA LYS A 35 -2.50 7.05 -10.63
C LYS A 35 -1.65 7.50 -11.81
N VAL A 36 -0.32 7.40 -11.69
CA VAL A 36 0.57 7.76 -12.81
C VAL A 36 0.50 6.65 -13.86
N ASP A 37 0.35 7.05 -15.12
CA ASP A 37 0.31 6.13 -16.24
C ASP A 37 1.55 5.25 -16.27
N GLY A 38 1.35 3.97 -16.51
CA GLY A 38 2.43 3.01 -16.59
C GLY A 38 2.83 2.34 -15.28
N MET A 39 2.39 2.84 -14.12
CA MET A 39 2.74 2.23 -12.83
C MET A 39 2.21 0.81 -12.68
N LYS A 40 0.99 0.55 -13.13
CA LYS A 40 0.43 -0.81 -13.10
C LYS A 40 1.30 -1.78 -13.90
N GLN A 41 1.78 -1.34 -15.06
CA GLN A 41 2.66 -2.15 -15.90
C GLN A 41 4.01 -2.39 -15.22
N VAL A 42 4.56 -1.37 -14.53
CA VAL A 42 5.81 -1.51 -13.77
C VAL A 42 5.68 -2.61 -12.71
N PHE A 43 4.61 -2.56 -11.90
CA PHE A 43 4.38 -3.59 -10.88
C PHE A 43 4.22 -4.97 -11.51
N SER A 44 3.50 -5.06 -12.62
CA SER A 44 3.32 -6.32 -13.35
C SER A 44 4.65 -6.87 -13.85
N ASP A 45 5.48 -6.01 -14.46
CA ASP A 45 6.78 -6.42 -15.01
C ASP A 45 7.74 -6.87 -13.91
N LEU A 46 7.82 -6.13 -12.80
CA LEU A 46 8.66 -6.52 -11.66
C LEU A 46 8.21 -7.85 -11.06
N ASN A 47 6.90 -8.06 -10.97
CA ASN A 47 6.34 -9.31 -10.45
C ASN A 47 6.66 -10.49 -11.39
N LYS A 48 6.61 -10.27 -12.71
CA LYS A 48 6.96 -11.30 -13.70
C LYS A 48 8.44 -11.69 -13.63
N ASP A 49 9.29 -10.75 -13.21
CA ASP A 49 10.72 -11.00 -13.00
C ASP A 49 10.98 -11.79 -11.71
N GLY A 50 9.94 -12.22 -11.00
CA GLY A 50 10.03 -13.03 -9.81
C GLY A 50 10.20 -12.26 -8.51
N LEU A 51 10.04 -10.94 -8.54
CA LEU A 51 10.17 -10.11 -7.33
C LEU A 51 8.93 -10.19 -6.46
N ARG A 52 9.12 -10.39 -5.16
CA ARG A 52 8.06 -10.37 -4.17
C ARG A 52 7.93 -8.95 -3.61
N LEU A 53 6.97 -8.20 -4.16
CA LEU A 53 6.89 -6.75 -3.99
C LEU A 53 6.14 -6.33 -2.73
N HIS A 54 6.64 -5.27 -2.07
CA HIS A 54 5.95 -4.56 -1.01
C HIS A 54 5.72 -3.12 -1.48
N GLY A 55 4.46 -2.69 -1.52
CA GLY A 55 4.10 -1.32 -1.89
C GLY A 55 3.96 -0.43 -0.65
N PHE A 56 4.86 0.55 -0.50
CA PHE A 56 4.85 1.45 0.64
C PHE A 56 3.73 2.49 0.53
N GLY A 57 2.96 2.66 1.60
CA GLY A 57 2.01 3.75 1.75
C GLY A 57 0.82 3.72 0.80
N LEU A 58 0.44 2.57 0.27
CA LEU A 58 -0.68 2.47 -0.67
C LEU A 58 -2.02 2.63 0.05
N LYS A 59 -2.87 3.48 -0.51
CA LYS A 59 -4.27 3.60 -0.11
C LYS A 59 -5.10 2.52 -0.80
N GLN A 60 -6.40 2.46 -0.49
CA GLN A 60 -7.30 1.47 -1.10
C GLN A 60 -7.24 1.48 -2.64
N ASP A 61 -7.17 2.67 -3.25
CA ASP A 61 -7.09 2.81 -4.71
C ASP A 61 -5.83 2.13 -5.27
N GLY A 62 -4.69 2.33 -4.61
CA GLY A 62 -3.44 1.70 -5.02
C GLY A 62 -3.50 0.18 -4.88
N ILE A 63 -4.12 -0.31 -3.81
CA ILE A 63 -4.29 -1.75 -3.60
C ILE A 63 -5.19 -2.36 -4.68
N LYS A 64 -6.26 -1.67 -5.08
CA LYS A 64 -7.12 -2.11 -6.18
C LYS A 64 -6.37 -2.21 -7.50
N LEU A 65 -5.46 -1.25 -7.77
CA LEU A 65 -4.69 -1.21 -9.01
C LEU A 65 -3.56 -2.24 -9.04
N PHE A 66 -2.85 -2.41 -7.92
CA PHE A 66 -1.60 -3.17 -7.88
C PHE A 66 -1.63 -4.43 -7.02
N GLY A 67 -2.70 -4.63 -6.23
CA GLY A 67 -2.75 -5.68 -5.20
C GLY A 67 -2.40 -7.07 -5.68
N ASN A 68 -2.81 -7.43 -6.91
CA ASN A 68 -2.51 -8.74 -7.48
C ASN A 68 -1.01 -8.96 -7.76
N ASN A 69 -0.24 -7.88 -7.84
CA ASN A 69 1.20 -7.93 -8.11
C ASN A 69 2.03 -7.68 -6.84
N LEU A 70 1.38 -7.56 -5.68
CA LEU A 70 2.04 -7.28 -4.41
C LEU A 70 1.97 -8.49 -3.49
N LYS A 71 3.07 -8.75 -2.78
CA LYS A 71 3.07 -9.68 -1.67
C LYS A 71 2.52 -9.02 -0.41
N SER A 72 2.81 -7.72 -0.22
CA SER A 72 2.38 -6.98 0.95
C SER A 72 2.34 -5.49 0.67
N SER A 73 1.70 -4.75 1.56
CA SER A 73 1.68 -3.28 1.53
C SER A 73 1.41 -2.74 2.93
N ASP A 74 1.66 -1.46 3.12
CA ASP A 74 1.29 -0.76 4.35
C ASP A 74 0.58 0.54 3.99
N SER A 75 -0.07 1.15 4.96
CA SER A 75 -0.73 2.43 4.77
C SER A 75 -1.08 3.06 6.10
N MET A 76 -0.94 4.38 6.18
CA MET A 76 -1.46 5.19 7.28
C MET A 76 -2.81 5.85 6.95
N ALA A 77 -3.38 5.52 5.78
CA ALA A 77 -4.64 6.12 5.34
C ALA A 77 -5.79 5.87 6.32
N TRP A 78 -5.82 4.70 6.96
CA TRP A 78 -6.84 4.36 7.96
C TRP A 78 -6.82 5.33 9.15
N SER A 79 -5.63 5.64 9.64
CA SER A 79 -5.44 6.54 10.79
C SER A 79 -5.69 8.00 10.40
N PHE A 80 -5.12 8.44 9.28
CA PHE A 80 -5.32 9.81 8.78
C PHE A 80 -6.78 10.09 8.47
N GLY A 81 -7.46 9.18 7.76
CA GLY A 81 -8.88 9.32 7.43
C GLY A 81 -9.76 9.39 8.68
N ALA A 82 -9.45 8.59 9.70
CA ALA A 82 -10.17 8.60 10.96
C ALA A 82 -9.98 9.92 11.72
N ARG A 83 -8.79 10.51 11.64
CA ARG A 83 -8.52 11.82 12.24
C ARG A 83 -9.34 12.91 11.55
N MET A 84 -9.41 12.90 10.22
CA MET A 84 -10.20 13.87 9.48
C MET A 84 -11.70 13.70 9.75
N ALA A 85 -12.20 12.47 9.83
CA ALA A 85 -13.59 12.20 10.19
C ALA A 85 -13.93 12.72 11.59
N GLY A 86 -12.99 12.58 12.53
CA GLY A 86 -13.15 13.06 13.90
C GLY A 86 -13.36 14.57 13.99
N ARG A 87 -12.79 15.34 13.08
CA ARG A 87 -13.01 16.80 13.01
C ARG A 87 -14.47 17.15 12.70
N LYS A 88 -15.19 16.22 12.07
CA LYS A 88 -16.60 16.37 11.73
C LYS A 88 -17.51 15.66 12.76
N GLY A 89 -16.95 15.20 13.87
CA GLY A 89 -17.69 14.48 14.90
C GLY A 89 -18.00 13.03 14.56
N ILE A 90 -17.33 12.47 13.55
CA ILE A 90 -17.59 11.09 13.10
C ILE A 90 -16.54 10.15 13.69
N TYR A 91 -17.00 9.07 14.32
CA TYR A 91 -16.15 7.99 14.81
C TYR A 91 -16.19 6.84 13.80
N SER A 92 -15.06 6.60 13.13
CA SER A 92 -14.98 5.64 12.02
C SER A 92 -15.35 4.20 12.44
N CYS A 93 -15.14 3.84 13.71
CA CYS A 93 -15.53 2.52 14.22
C CYS A 93 -17.03 2.40 14.52
N GLY A 94 -17.77 3.51 14.46
CA GLY A 94 -19.20 3.55 14.74
C GLY A 94 -19.57 3.70 16.21
N LYS A 95 -18.58 3.78 17.12
CA LYS A 95 -18.81 3.90 18.57
C LYS A 95 -18.10 5.15 19.09
N LYS A 96 -18.82 5.99 19.85
CA LYS A 96 -18.24 7.16 20.50
C LYS A 96 -17.20 6.74 21.53
N HIS A 97 -16.04 7.40 21.49
CA HIS A 97 -14.98 7.17 22.47
C HIS A 97 -15.13 8.13 23.66
N GLU A 98 -14.79 7.64 24.86
CA GLU A 98 -14.86 8.46 26.07
C GLU A 98 -13.65 9.37 26.24
N THR A 99 -12.47 8.91 25.79
CA THR A 99 -11.21 9.58 26.03
C THR A 99 -10.55 10.21 24.81
N THR A 100 -10.98 9.82 23.60
CA THR A 100 -10.40 10.32 22.34
C THR A 100 -11.48 10.90 21.45
N LYS A 101 -11.10 11.85 20.59
CA LYS A 101 -12.01 12.56 19.70
C LYS A 101 -12.13 11.90 18.31
N ASN A 102 -11.33 10.85 18.04
CA ASN A 102 -11.31 10.22 16.74
C ASN A 102 -10.79 8.78 16.85
N CYS A 103 -10.78 8.06 15.72
CA CYS A 103 -10.34 6.69 15.63
C CYS A 103 -8.93 6.53 15.03
N ALA A 104 -8.09 7.58 15.08
CA ALA A 104 -6.74 7.52 14.52
C ALA A 104 -5.87 6.41 15.12
N ASN A 105 -6.10 6.06 16.39
CA ASN A 105 -5.40 4.99 17.09
C ASN A 105 -6.35 3.93 17.63
N CYS A 106 -7.53 3.80 17.03
CA CYS A 106 -8.57 2.87 17.48
C CYS A 106 -8.33 1.48 16.90
N ILE A 107 -8.18 0.48 17.77
CA ILE A 107 -7.95 -0.91 17.31
C ILE A 107 -9.15 -1.46 16.53
N ASP A 108 -10.37 -1.11 16.94
CA ASP A 108 -11.58 -1.57 16.24
C ASP A 108 -11.63 -1.03 14.82
N TRP A 109 -11.30 0.25 14.63
CA TRP A 109 -11.26 0.83 13.30
C TRP A 109 -10.10 0.25 12.46
N ALA A 110 -8.94 0.05 13.08
CA ALA A 110 -7.80 -0.56 12.39
C ALA A 110 -8.17 -1.96 11.86
N GLN A 111 -8.86 -2.75 12.67
CA GLN A 111 -9.31 -4.08 12.27
C GLN A 111 -10.36 -4.04 11.17
N MET A 112 -11.33 -3.13 11.28
CA MET A 112 -12.35 -2.93 10.23
C MET A 112 -11.70 -2.55 8.90
N TRP A 113 -10.71 -1.66 8.95
CA TRP A 113 -9.99 -1.23 7.74
C TRP A 113 -9.18 -2.37 7.14
N ALA A 114 -8.49 -3.15 7.98
CA ALA A 114 -7.71 -4.31 7.53
C ALA A 114 -8.61 -5.37 6.87
N ASP A 115 -9.76 -5.65 7.45
CA ASP A 115 -10.75 -6.60 6.90
C ASP A 115 -11.24 -6.11 5.54
N LYS A 116 -11.52 -4.81 5.43
CA LYS A 116 -11.97 -4.20 4.18
C LYS A 116 -10.93 -4.30 3.06
N VAL A 117 -9.67 -4.04 3.42
CA VAL A 117 -8.55 -4.12 2.46
C VAL A 117 -8.31 -5.55 2.03
N SER A 118 -8.40 -6.51 2.94
CA SER A 118 -8.15 -7.92 2.61
C SER A 118 -9.15 -8.48 1.59
N THR A 119 -10.37 -7.93 1.53
CA THR A 119 -11.37 -8.36 0.54
C THR A 119 -11.14 -7.79 -0.85
N ILE A 120 -10.36 -6.72 -0.97
CA ILE A 120 -10.08 -6.09 -2.28
C ILE A 120 -9.34 -7.07 -3.21
N GLY A 121 -8.40 -7.84 -2.66
CA GLY A 121 -7.61 -8.81 -3.44
C GLY A 121 -8.37 -10.06 -3.86
N GLU A 122 -9.57 -10.27 -3.34
CA GLU A 122 -10.40 -11.45 -3.62
C GLU A 122 -11.37 -11.23 -4.79
N GLN A 123 -11.41 -10.01 -5.33
CA GLN A 123 -12.33 -9.65 -6.41
C GLN A 123 -11.74 -9.86 -7.79
#